data_68ebfbb08c000a3585be794668b87dcf
#
_entry.id   68ebfbb08c000a3585be794668b87dcf
#
_cell.length_a   1.000
_cell.length_b   1.000
_cell.length_c   1.000
_cell.angle_alpha   90.00
_cell.angle_beta   90.00
_cell.angle_gamma   90.00
#
_symmetry.space_group_name_H-M   'P 1'
#
loop_
_entity.id
_entity.type
_entity.pdbx_description
1 polymer ?
#
loop_
_entity_poly.entity_id
_entity_poly.type
_entity_poly.pdbx_seq_one_letter_code
_entity_poly.pdbx_strand_id
1 'polypeptide(L)'
;MNDILPATDLYRAELLQFERDVGGSAPVWVQQLRQAAMARFTEMGFPTTQEEAWRHTSVASLSERPFPLARHRCAIPKTELEPVTSWMGAGCRLVFVNGLFSPLLSSLLPLPHGMSAGSLAGALGGESGLLESHLGRNPRERPHRLFH
;
A
#
# COMPACT_ATOMS: atom_id res chain seq x y z
N MET A 1 29.34 -15.24 -9.50
CA MET A 1 28.16 -15.14 -10.37
C MET A 1 27.01 -14.86 -9.43
N ASN A 2 26.66 -13.59 -9.23
CA ASN A 2 25.51 -13.23 -8.39
C ASN A 2 24.25 -13.53 -9.21
N ASP A 3 23.56 -14.60 -8.87
CA ASP A 3 22.19 -14.82 -9.36
C ASP A 3 21.30 -13.71 -8.76
N ILE A 4 21.17 -12.61 -9.50
CA ILE A 4 20.18 -11.59 -9.18
C ILE A 4 18.83 -12.23 -9.53
N LEU A 5 18.08 -12.60 -8.49
CA LEU A 5 16.71 -13.08 -8.64
C LEU A 5 15.89 -12.05 -9.45
N PRO A 6 15.02 -12.48 -10.35
CA PRO A 6 14.10 -11.60 -11.04
C PRO A 6 13.36 -10.72 -10.03
N ALA A 7 13.16 -9.46 -10.35
CA ALA A 7 12.49 -8.51 -9.44
C ALA A 7 11.13 -9.04 -8.96
N THR A 8 10.38 -9.73 -9.83
CA THR A 8 9.11 -10.37 -9.50
C THR A 8 9.23 -11.40 -8.38
N ASP A 9 10.33 -12.17 -8.33
CA ASP A 9 10.56 -13.17 -7.28
C ASP A 9 10.88 -12.53 -5.93
N LEU A 10 11.57 -11.40 -5.92
CA LEU A 10 11.82 -10.62 -4.71
C LEU A 10 10.50 -10.12 -4.10
N TYR A 11 9.63 -9.51 -4.90
CA TYR A 11 8.34 -9.02 -4.42
C TYR A 11 7.39 -10.15 -4.03
N ARG A 12 7.46 -11.30 -4.69
CA ARG A 12 6.72 -12.50 -4.30
C ARG A 12 7.18 -13.01 -2.93
N ALA A 13 8.49 -13.09 -2.69
CA ALA A 13 9.04 -13.50 -1.40
C ALA A 13 8.62 -12.55 -0.28
N GLU A 14 8.65 -11.23 -0.53
CA GLU A 14 8.18 -10.21 0.42
C GLU A 14 6.68 -10.35 0.72
N LEU A 15 5.83 -10.64 -0.27
CA LEU A 15 4.41 -10.89 -0.04
C LEU A 15 4.19 -12.12 0.83
N LEU A 16 4.88 -13.23 0.53
CA LEU A 16 4.77 -14.46 1.33
C LEU A 16 5.22 -14.23 2.77
N GLN A 17 6.26 -13.42 2.98
CA GLN A 17 6.70 -13.08 4.32
C GLN A 17 5.67 -12.18 5.03
N PHE A 18 5.12 -11.19 4.33
CA PHE A 18 4.06 -10.33 4.86
C PHE A 18 2.83 -11.15 5.28
N GLU A 19 2.40 -12.11 4.46
CA GLU A 19 1.26 -12.97 4.80
C GLU A 19 1.52 -13.85 6.04
N ARG A 20 2.76 -14.30 6.23
CA ARG A 20 3.15 -15.00 7.46
C ARG A 20 3.12 -14.10 8.69
N ASP A 21 3.59 -12.86 8.56
CA ASP A 21 3.70 -11.90 9.66
C ASP A 21 2.32 -11.35 10.08
N VAL A 22 1.45 -11.10 9.11
CA VAL A 22 0.08 -10.60 9.33
C VAL A 22 -0.89 -11.73 9.66
N GLY A 23 -0.49 -12.96 9.46
CA GLY A 23 -1.08 -14.26 9.75
C GLY A 23 -2.58 -14.28 9.95
N GLY A 24 -3.36 -14.68 8.97
CA GLY A 24 -4.78 -14.99 9.12
C GLY A 24 -5.72 -13.86 9.56
N SER A 25 -5.21 -12.68 9.88
CA SER A 25 -6.02 -11.54 10.35
C SER A 25 -6.77 -10.83 9.23
N ALA A 26 -6.34 -11.02 7.97
CA ALA A 26 -7.02 -10.42 6.83
C ALA A 26 -8.21 -11.30 6.38
N PRO A 27 -9.36 -10.70 6.02
CA PRO A 27 -10.48 -11.42 5.43
C PRO A 27 -10.06 -12.25 4.21
N VAL A 28 -10.74 -13.38 3.98
CA VAL A 28 -10.42 -14.32 2.89
C VAL A 28 -10.42 -13.63 1.51
N TRP A 29 -11.37 -12.74 1.27
CA TRP A 29 -11.45 -11.99 0.01
C TRP A 29 -10.22 -11.08 -0.22
N VAL A 30 -9.61 -10.51 0.84
CA VAL A 30 -8.37 -9.73 0.74
C VAL A 30 -7.20 -10.63 0.37
N GLN A 31 -7.12 -11.81 0.97
CA GLN A 31 -6.08 -12.80 0.63
C GLN A 31 -6.18 -13.22 -0.84
N GLN A 32 -7.39 -13.51 -1.32
CA GLN A 32 -7.66 -13.84 -2.72
C GLN A 32 -7.28 -12.67 -3.66
N LEU A 33 -7.61 -11.43 -3.28
CA LEU A 33 -7.24 -10.24 -4.04
C LEU A 33 -5.71 -10.09 -4.16
N ARG A 34 -4.97 -10.28 -3.06
CA ARG A 34 -3.50 -10.24 -3.05
C ARG A 34 -2.89 -11.32 -3.94
N GLN A 35 -3.38 -12.54 -3.84
CA GLN A 35 -2.91 -13.66 -4.65
C GLN A 35 -3.17 -13.42 -6.14
N ALA A 36 -4.35 -12.95 -6.51
CA ALA A 36 -4.68 -12.61 -7.88
C ALA A 36 -3.80 -11.46 -8.42
N ALA A 37 -3.56 -10.43 -7.61
CA ALA A 37 -2.69 -9.32 -7.98
C ALA A 37 -1.23 -9.76 -8.17
N MET A 38 -0.73 -10.63 -7.29
CA MET A 38 0.63 -11.15 -7.41
C MET A 38 0.79 -12.09 -8.63
N ALA A 39 -0.20 -12.94 -8.91
CA ALA A 39 -0.19 -13.78 -10.10
C ALA A 39 -0.10 -12.92 -11.37
N ARG A 40 -0.90 -11.86 -11.44
CA ARG A 40 -0.88 -10.92 -12.55
C ARG A 40 0.45 -10.16 -12.65
N PHE A 41 1.01 -9.70 -11.52
CA PHE A 41 2.32 -9.05 -11.51
C PHE A 41 3.44 -9.99 -11.98
N THR A 42 3.36 -11.27 -11.61
CA THR A 42 4.33 -12.29 -12.06
C THR A 42 4.25 -12.51 -13.58
N GLU A 43 3.03 -12.45 -14.14
CA GLU A 43 2.81 -12.59 -15.58
C GLU A 43 3.27 -11.35 -16.37
N MET A 44 2.93 -10.16 -15.91
CA MET A 44 3.16 -8.92 -16.64
C MET A 44 4.53 -8.27 -16.35
N GLY A 45 5.06 -8.46 -15.15
CA GLY A 45 6.27 -7.77 -14.69
C GLY A 45 6.07 -6.27 -14.43
N PHE A 46 7.18 -5.54 -14.39
CA PHE A 46 7.17 -4.08 -14.35
C PHE A 46 6.90 -3.50 -15.73
N PRO A 47 6.15 -2.39 -15.80
CA PRO A 47 5.93 -1.71 -17.08
C PRO A 47 7.23 -1.15 -17.64
N THR A 48 7.30 -1.11 -18.95
CA THR A 48 8.45 -0.58 -19.69
C THR A 48 8.08 0.66 -20.46
N THR A 49 9.09 1.44 -20.89
CA THR A 49 8.88 2.60 -21.75
C THR A 49 8.38 2.25 -23.17
N GLN A 50 8.30 0.97 -23.51
CA GLN A 50 7.67 0.51 -24.75
C GLN A 50 6.15 0.54 -24.68
N GLU A 51 5.59 0.54 -23.47
CA GLU A 51 4.16 0.70 -23.26
C GLU A 51 3.76 2.16 -23.37
N GLU A 52 2.73 2.47 -24.15
CA GLU A 52 2.29 3.85 -24.41
C GLU A 52 2.02 4.64 -23.13
N ALA A 53 1.38 4.02 -22.12
CA ALA A 53 1.08 4.66 -20.84
C ALA A 53 2.35 5.03 -20.04
N TRP A 54 3.48 4.37 -20.30
CA TRP A 54 4.74 4.51 -19.57
C TRP A 54 5.88 5.08 -20.41
N ARG A 55 5.60 5.47 -21.66
CA ARG A 55 6.60 5.95 -22.63
C ARG A 55 7.54 7.02 -22.07
N HIS A 56 7.05 7.89 -21.22
CA HIS A 56 7.81 9.00 -20.63
C HIS A 56 8.22 8.75 -19.16
N THR A 57 7.95 7.59 -18.60
CA THR A 57 8.22 7.28 -17.19
C THR A 57 8.86 5.91 -17.07
N SER A 58 10.15 5.88 -16.82
CA SER A 58 10.88 4.63 -16.57
C SER A 58 10.81 4.24 -15.10
N VAL A 59 10.41 3.01 -14.83
CA VAL A 59 10.45 2.40 -13.49
C VAL A 59 11.54 1.32 -13.36
N ALA A 60 12.47 1.27 -14.31
CA ALA A 60 13.55 0.28 -14.31
C ALA A 60 14.36 0.27 -13.01
N SER A 61 14.65 1.46 -12.46
CA SER A 61 15.37 1.55 -11.18
C SER A 61 14.64 0.91 -9.99
N LEU A 62 13.31 0.78 -10.05
CA LEU A 62 12.52 0.10 -9.02
C LEU A 62 12.64 -1.42 -9.16
N SER A 63 12.76 -1.93 -10.39
CA SER A 63 12.94 -3.36 -10.64
C SER A 63 14.35 -3.87 -10.28
N GLU A 64 15.33 -2.98 -10.24
CA GLU A 64 16.74 -3.30 -9.96
C GLU A 64 17.07 -3.28 -8.47
N ARG A 65 16.20 -2.74 -7.62
CA ARG A 65 16.47 -2.55 -6.19
C ARG A 65 15.42 -3.25 -5.34
N PRO A 66 15.83 -4.01 -4.32
CA PRO A 66 14.91 -4.55 -3.34
C PRO A 66 14.39 -3.41 -2.45
N PHE A 67 13.08 -3.33 -2.29
CA PHE A 67 12.43 -2.44 -1.34
C PHE A 67 11.74 -3.31 -0.28
N PRO A 68 12.41 -3.57 0.85
CA PRO A 68 11.83 -4.38 1.91
C PRO A 68 10.64 -3.64 2.54
N LEU A 69 9.63 -4.38 2.97
CA LEU A 69 8.49 -3.83 3.68
C LEU A 69 8.93 -3.20 5.00
N ALA A 70 8.42 -2.01 5.29
CA ALA A 70 8.60 -1.37 6.58
C ALA A 70 7.79 -2.14 7.65
N ARG A 71 8.49 -2.93 8.48
CA ARG A 71 7.87 -3.81 9.48
C ARG A 71 7.76 -3.18 10.86
N HIS A 72 8.51 -2.12 11.10
CA HIS A 72 8.62 -1.50 12.41
C HIS A 72 8.10 -0.07 12.39
N ARG A 73 7.38 0.27 13.45
CA ARG A 73 6.97 1.65 13.71
C ARG A 73 8.21 2.45 14.14
N CYS A 74 8.60 3.43 13.35
CA CYS A 74 9.56 4.42 13.79
C CYS A 74 8.84 5.43 14.69
N ALA A 75 9.40 5.71 15.86
CA ALA A 75 8.94 6.81 16.70
C ALA A 75 9.48 8.11 16.10
N ILE A 76 8.59 8.98 15.66
CA ILE A 76 8.92 10.33 15.22
C ILE A 76 8.38 11.29 16.30
N PRO A 77 9.21 12.14 16.90
CA PRO A 77 8.77 13.18 17.82
C PRO A 77 7.81 14.16 17.12
N LYS A 78 6.79 14.62 17.84
CA LYS A 78 5.85 15.63 17.29
C LYS A 78 6.56 16.89 16.80
N THR A 79 7.64 17.28 17.46
CA THR A 79 8.48 18.43 17.12
C THR A 79 9.11 18.34 15.73
N GLU A 80 9.39 17.13 15.24
CA GLU A 80 9.89 16.93 13.88
C GLU A 80 8.78 17.05 12.82
N LEU A 81 7.53 16.83 13.21
CA LEU A 81 6.38 16.98 12.33
C LEU A 81 5.87 18.41 12.24
N GLU A 82 6.06 19.23 13.26
CA GLU A 82 5.57 20.60 13.31
C GLU A 82 5.98 21.44 12.10
N PRO A 83 7.24 21.45 11.64
CA PRO A 83 7.63 22.23 10.47
C PRO A 83 6.88 21.81 9.18
N VAL A 84 6.55 20.50 9.06
CA VAL A 84 5.86 19.95 7.90
C VAL A 84 4.35 20.16 7.98
N THR A 85 3.79 20.29 9.19
CA THR A 85 2.33 20.33 9.40
C THR A 85 1.81 21.71 9.82
N SER A 86 2.68 22.64 10.15
CA SER A 86 2.31 23.99 10.63
C SER A 86 1.47 24.80 9.63
N TRP A 87 1.66 24.56 8.34
CA TRP A 87 0.90 25.21 7.25
C TRP A 87 -0.46 24.56 6.95
N MET A 88 -0.74 23.38 7.51
CA MET A 88 -1.96 22.61 7.18
C MET A 88 -3.23 23.12 7.89
N GLY A 89 -3.10 24.09 8.81
CA GLY A 89 -4.24 24.60 9.56
C GLY A 89 -4.89 23.60 10.51
N ALA A 90 -5.99 24.00 11.15
CA ALA A 90 -6.78 23.13 12.02
C ALA A 90 -7.71 22.26 11.15
N GLY A 91 -7.41 20.96 11.03
CA GLY A 91 -8.19 20.03 10.24
C GLY A 91 -7.95 18.56 10.64
N CYS A 92 -8.65 17.66 9.98
CA CYS A 92 -8.38 16.24 10.10
C CYS A 92 -7.04 15.92 9.44
N ARG A 93 -6.16 15.26 10.19
CA ARG A 93 -4.85 14.86 9.73
C ARG A 93 -4.61 13.39 10.05
N LEU A 94 -4.32 12.61 9.03
CA LEU A 94 -3.89 11.23 9.13
C LEU A 94 -2.38 11.17 8.86
N VAL A 95 -1.62 10.65 9.80
CA VAL A 95 -0.17 10.52 9.69
C VAL A 95 0.20 9.05 9.53
N PHE A 96 0.96 8.77 8.51
CA PHE A 96 1.56 7.47 8.25
C PHE A 96 3.08 7.61 8.29
N VAL A 97 3.74 6.76 9.06
CA VAL A 97 5.19 6.69 9.13
C VAL A 97 5.63 5.40 8.48
N ASN A 98 6.37 5.50 7.38
CA ASN A 98 6.76 4.35 6.57
C ASN A 98 5.54 3.47 6.15
N GLY A 99 4.42 4.10 5.82
CA GLY A 99 3.18 3.39 5.45
C GLY A 99 2.35 2.87 6.63
N LEU A 100 2.84 2.95 7.87
CA LEU A 100 2.13 2.52 9.07
C LEU A 100 1.38 3.69 9.71
N PHE A 101 0.07 3.54 9.93
CA PHE A 101 -0.75 4.55 10.55
C PHE A 101 -0.30 4.83 12.00
N SER A 102 -0.13 6.11 12.32
CA SER A 102 0.23 6.59 13.66
C SER A 102 -0.92 7.38 14.29
N PRO A 103 -1.73 6.76 15.17
CA PRO A 103 -2.80 7.47 15.88
C PRO A 103 -2.28 8.64 16.73
N LEU A 104 -1.10 8.47 17.35
CA LEU A 104 -0.50 9.48 18.23
C LEU A 104 -0.10 10.78 17.51
N LEU A 105 0.24 10.68 16.23
CA LEU A 105 0.64 11.81 15.40
C LEU A 105 -0.51 12.36 14.57
N SER A 106 -1.61 11.61 14.48
CA SER A 106 -2.82 11.98 13.75
C SER A 106 -3.75 12.84 14.61
N SER A 107 -4.57 13.64 13.96
CA SER A 107 -5.62 14.44 14.57
C SER A 107 -6.90 14.25 13.74
N LEU A 108 -7.92 13.68 14.36
CA LEU A 108 -9.24 13.55 13.74
C LEU A 108 -10.21 14.44 14.52
N LEU A 109 -10.70 15.47 13.85
CA LEU A 109 -11.85 16.25 14.36
C LEU A 109 -13.11 15.40 14.23
N PRO A 110 -14.18 15.72 14.98
CA PRO A 110 -15.47 15.09 14.78
C PRO A 110 -15.90 15.18 13.31
N LEU A 111 -16.11 14.04 12.69
CA LEU A 111 -16.54 13.97 11.30
C LEU A 111 -18.06 14.09 11.23
N PRO A 112 -18.62 14.65 10.14
CA PRO A 112 -20.05 14.64 9.89
C PRO A 112 -20.63 13.21 9.93
N HIS A 113 -21.92 13.13 10.26
CA HIS A 113 -22.61 11.82 10.30
C HIS A 113 -22.48 11.10 8.95
N GLY A 114 -22.17 9.81 9.01
CA GLY A 114 -21.97 8.97 7.81
C GLY A 114 -20.56 9.05 7.20
N MET A 115 -19.64 9.82 7.78
CA MET A 115 -18.25 9.87 7.36
C MET A 115 -17.35 9.17 8.36
N SER A 116 -16.39 8.41 7.88
CA SER A 116 -15.29 7.83 8.67
C SER A 116 -13.96 8.05 7.98
N ALA A 117 -12.90 8.21 8.76
CA ALA A 117 -11.54 8.33 8.25
C ALA A 117 -10.59 7.53 9.13
N GLY A 118 -9.66 6.82 8.50
CA GLY A 118 -8.74 5.96 9.22
C GLY A 118 -7.81 5.19 8.30
N SER A 119 -7.08 4.23 8.84
CA SER A 119 -6.26 3.34 8.03
C SER A 119 -7.11 2.20 7.46
N LEU A 120 -6.75 1.77 6.24
CA LEU A 120 -7.37 0.59 5.62
C LEU A 120 -7.22 -0.66 6.49
N ALA A 121 -6.06 -0.85 7.11
CA ALA A 121 -5.82 -1.98 8.01
C ALA A 121 -6.78 -1.98 9.22
N GLY A 122 -7.07 -0.80 9.79
CA GLY A 122 -8.07 -0.66 10.86
C GLY A 122 -9.49 -0.97 10.38
N ALA A 123 -9.87 -0.47 9.21
CA ALA A 123 -11.18 -0.69 8.63
C ALA A 123 -11.42 -2.16 8.22
N LEU A 124 -10.39 -2.88 7.78
CA LEU A 124 -10.47 -4.32 7.49
C LEU A 124 -10.77 -5.17 8.73
N GLY A 125 -10.39 -4.70 9.92
CA GLY A 125 -10.70 -5.37 11.19
C GLY A 125 -12.14 -5.15 11.69
N GLY A 126 -12.88 -4.17 11.12
CA GLY A 126 -14.24 -3.79 11.57
C GLY A 126 -15.29 -3.93 10.46
N GLU A 127 -15.34 -2.98 9.56
CA GLU A 127 -16.38 -2.86 8.52
C GLU A 127 -15.97 -3.49 7.17
N SER A 128 -15.54 -4.75 7.17
CA SER A 128 -15.00 -5.41 5.99
C SER A 128 -15.96 -5.48 4.79
N GLY A 129 -17.27 -5.55 5.01
CA GLY A 129 -18.26 -5.68 3.94
C GLY A 129 -18.35 -4.46 3.02
N LEU A 130 -18.22 -3.25 3.57
CA LEU A 130 -18.18 -2.02 2.77
C LEU A 130 -16.93 -2.00 1.89
N LEU A 131 -15.79 -2.40 2.44
CA LEU A 131 -14.53 -2.44 1.72
C LEU A 131 -14.53 -3.48 0.60
N GLU A 132 -15.09 -4.66 0.84
CA GLU A 132 -15.20 -5.73 -0.14
C GLU A 132 -15.98 -5.27 -1.39
N SER A 133 -17.00 -4.44 -1.19
CA SER A 133 -17.78 -3.92 -2.30
C SER A 133 -17.05 -2.89 -3.16
N HIS A 134 -15.96 -2.29 -2.68
CA HIS A 134 -15.27 -1.17 -3.35
C HIS A 134 -13.80 -1.46 -3.67
N LEU A 135 -13.10 -2.20 -2.81
CA LEU A 135 -11.67 -2.50 -2.99
C LEU A 135 -11.45 -3.47 -4.17
N GLY A 136 -10.48 -3.16 -5.01
CA GLY A 136 -10.07 -4.04 -6.11
C GLY A 136 -11.00 -4.07 -7.33
N ARG A 137 -11.99 -3.16 -7.44
CA ARG A 137 -12.88 -3.10 -8.61
C ARG A 137 -12.21 -2.58 -9.87
N ASN A 138 -11.31 -1.63 -9.74
CA ASN A 138 -10.64 -0.98 -10.87
C ASN A 138 -9.69 -1.89 -11.69
N PRO A 139 -8.97 -2.87 -11.12
CA PRO A 139 -8.09 -3.73 -11.90
C PRO A 139 -8.80 -4.60 -12.93
N ARG A 140 -10.11 -4.83 -12.76
CA ARG A 140 -10.88 -5.68 -13.69
C ARG A 140 -11.23 -4.98 -15.01
N GLU A 141 -11.32 -3.65 -14.98
CA GLU A 141 -11.75 -2.85 -16.14
C GLU A 141 -10.59 -2.37 -17.01
N ARG A 142 -9.36 -2.31 -16.48
CA ARG A 142 -8.18 -1.81 -17.19
C ARG A 142 -6.98 -2.74 -17.00
N PRO A 143 -6.79 -3.71 -17.89
CA PRO A 143 -5.80 -4.77 -17.73
C PRO A 143 -4.33 -4.32 -17.68
N HIS A 144 -4.01 -3.10 -18.07
CA HIS A 144 -2.64 -2.64 -18.28
C HIS A 144 -2.12 -1.59 -17.26
N ARG A 145 -2.74 -1.46 -16.09
CA ARG A 145 -2.26 -0.51 -15.07
C ARG A 145 -1.80 -1.24 -13.82
N LEU A 146 -0.53 -1.09 -13.47
CA LEU A 146 0.06 -1.63 -12.25
C LEU A 146 -0.37 -0.87 -10.98
N PHE A 147 -0.81 0.39 -11.14
CA PHE A 147 -1.19 1.27 -10.04
C PHE A 147 -2.61 1.81 -10.26
N HIS A 148 -3.48 1.50 -9.32
CA HIS A 148 -4.81 2.06 -9.17
C HIS A 148 -5.06 2.39 -7.70
#